data_0f2c4b8b133f0414f67ee4793ac7535e
#
_entry.id   0f2c4b8b133f0414f67ee4793ac7535e
#
_cell.length_a   1.000
_cell.length_b   1.000
_cell.length_c   1.000
_cell.angle_alpha   90.00
_cell.angle_beta   90.00
_cell.angle_gamma   90.00
#
_symmetry.space_group_name_H-M   'P 1'
#
loop_
_entity.id
_entity.type
_entity.pdbx_description
1 polymer ?
#
loop_
_entity_poly.entity_id
_entity_poly.type
_entity_poly.pdbx_seq_one_letter_code
_entity_poly.pdbx_strand_id
1 'polypeptide(L)'
;MVLIKQIVRFILVILFRVEVEGIENYYLAGKRVMIIANHTSFLDAVLLSIFLPDRITFAINTEIAKKWWVSPFGKIVRLFPMDPVNPLSIKAFIKDLEQDKRAVIFPEGRITVTGTLMKIYDGPGLIALKSGAMILPIRIDGAQYSIFSRLKGIERRQLFPKIKLTLLAPQKIELDDEIAGRDRRAAAGKILKKIMTDMIYSTSNNHLTIMDKLLQARAIHGAGQVVLEDVERQPLNYRKLLLKSSVLSRLMARQTQEKDVVGLLLPNTNATVLSFFALQSIGRVPAMLNYTAGYKGLLSALETAQIKTVYTSKRFIELAKMDDLIALLNEQVNIIYLEDLKQMITGQDKAYGIACSLLPKIIYAQQWHSVQPDDPAVVLFTSGSEGVPKGVVLSHKNILSNMIQLGTKIDFNKNDVILNALPLFHSFGLSTATLVSVLNGMKVNVGKTSEKRIGKSDSGA
;
A
#
# COMPACT_ATOMS: atom_id res chain seq x y z
N MET A 1 35.81 20.16 -1.09
CA MET A 1 34.68 19.26 -1.48
C MET A 1 34.23 18.34 -0.35
N VAL A 2 35.15 17.65 0.34
CA VAL A 2 34.80 16.75 1.46
C VAL A 2 34.01 17.47 2.56
N LEU A 3 34.48 18.65 3.01
CA LEU A 3 33.84 19.46 4.02
C LEU A 3 32.40 19.87 3.65
N ILE A 4 32.18 20.29 2.40
CA ILE A 4 30.83 20.64 1.90
C ILE A 4 29.92 19.43 1.92
N LYS A 5 30.41 18.25 1.49
CA LYS A 5 29.63 17.00 1.54
C LYS A 5 29.25 16.64 2.99
N GLN A 6 30.14 16.84 3.96
CA GLN A 6 29.85 16.58 5.38
C GLN A 6 28.83 17.56 5.95
N ILE A 7 28.94 18.86 5.64
CA ILE A 7 27.98 19.88 6.07
C ILE A 7 26.59 19.58 5.52
N VAL A 8 26.47 19.31 4.21
CA VAL A 8 25.18 18.98 3.58
C VAL A 8 24.61 17.69 4.17
N ARG A 9 25.47 16.68 4.42
CA ARG A 9 25.05 15.44 5.08
C ARG A 9 24.47 15.70 6.47
N PHE A 10 25.15 16.52 7.27
CA PHE A 10 24.69 16.90 8.60
C PHE A 10 23.33 17.61 8.57
N ILE A 11 23.15 18.57 7.64
CA ILE A 11 21.89 19.29 7.44
C ILE A 11 20.77 18.31 7.06
N LEU A 12 21.02 17.39 6.12
CA LEU A 12 20.03 16.41 5.67
C LEU A 12 19.66 15.43 6.79
N VAL A 13 20.63 15.01 7.62
CA VAL A 13 20.37 14.13 8.77
C VAL A 13 19.49 14.84 9.81
N ILE A 14 19.73 16.10 10.12
CA ILE A 14 18.93 16.87 11.08
C ILE A 14 17.51 17.13 10.53
N LEU A 15 17.42 17.67 9.32
CA LEU A 15 16.15 18.11 8.77
C LEU A 15 15.27 16.92 8.35
N PHE A 16 15.82 15.99 7.61
CA PHE A 16 15.07 14.85 7.03
C PHE A 16 15.26 13.55 7.81
N ARG A 17 16.05 13.56 8.90
CA ARG A 17 16.33 12.36 9.71
C ARG A 17 16.70 11.17 8.82
N VAL A 18 17.65 11.43 7.89
CA VAL A 18 18.04 10.44 6.89
C VAL A 18 18.72 9.24 7.56
N GLU A 19 18.16 8.07 7.33
CA GLU A 19 18.71 6.79 7.74
C GLU A 19 19.22 6.01 6.52
N VAL A 20 20.35 5.32 6.68
CA VAL A 20 20.95 4.48 5.62
C VAL A 20 21.13 3.08 6.17
N GLU A 21 20.52 2.09 5.52
CA GLU A 21 20.64 0.68 5.86
C GLU A 21 21.27 -0.11 4.70
N GLY A 22 22.02 -1.15 5.03
CA GLY A 22 22.61 -2.06 4.04
C GLY A 22 23.80 -1.46 3.30
N ILE A 23 24.55 -0.52 3.91
CA ILE A 23 25.68 0.14 3.27
C ILE A 23 26.80 -0.85 2.91
N GLU A 24 26.89 -1.99 3.59
CA GLU A 24 27.78 -3.10 3.28
C GLU A 24 27.60 -3.63 1.85
N ASN A 25 26.35 -3.63 1.34
CA ASN A 25 26.02 -4.04 -0.02
C ASN A 25 26.68 -3.16 -1.09
N TYR A 26 26.99 -1.89 -0.74
CA TYR A 26 27.71 -1.00 -1.62
C TYR A 26 29.14 -1.50 -1.91
N TYR A 27 29.79 -2.04 -0.89
CA TYR A 27 31.14 -2.59 -1.01
C TYR A 27 31.13 -3.99 -1.63
N LEU A 28 30.14 -4.81 -1.28
CA LEU A 28 29.93 -6.16 -1.85
C LEU A 28 29.66 -6.12 -3.36
N ALA A 29 29.07 -5.06 -3.88
CA ALA A 29 28.79 -4.90 -5.30
C ALA A 29 30.04 -4.81 -6.19
N GLY A 30 31.22 -4.59 -5.61
CA GLY A 30 32.48 -4.49 -6.35
C GLY A 30 32.71 -3.12 -7.02
N LYS A 31 33.48 -3.09 -8.10
CA LYS A 31 33.88 -1.84 -8.76
C LYS A 31 32.94 -1.43 -9.88
N ARG A 32 32.53 -2.38 -10.74
CA ARG A 32 31.65 -2.14 -11.89
C ARG A 32 30.20 -2.29 -11.46
N VAL A 33 29.53 -1.18 -11.15
CA VAL A 33 28.21 -1.20 -10.55
C VAL A 33 27.25 -0.23 -11.22
N MET A 34 26.09 -0.75 -11.60
CA MET A 34 24.94 0.05 -11.96
C MET A 34 23.98 0.16 -10.77
N ILE A 35 23.99 1.29 -10.11
CA ILE A 35 23.06 1.60 -9.01
C ILE A 35 21.72 1.96 -9.63
N ILE A 36 20.67 1.26 -9.22
CA ILE A 36 19.30 1.56 -9.62
C ILE A 36 18.50 2.01 -8.39
N ALA A 37 17.68 3.04 -8.57
CA ALA A 37 16.82 3.54 -7.51
C ALA A 37 15.44 3.94 -8.06
N ASN A 38 14.42 3.92 -7.20
CA ASN A 38 13.14 4.54 -7.51
C ASN A 38 13.31 6.07 -7.52
N HIS A 39 12.51 6.76 -8.35
CA HIS A 39 12.66 8.21 -8.54
C HIS A 39 11.44 8.96 -8.01
N THR A 40 11.54 9.50 -6.79
CA THR A 40 10.42 10.03 -6.02
C THR A 40 10.44 11.55 -5.86
N SER A 41 11.64 12.17 -5.91
CA SER A 41 11.78 13.62 -5.72
C SER A 41 13.06 14.18 -6.37
N PHE A 42 13.15 15.50 -6.43
CA PHE A 42 14.40 16.17 -6.81
C PHE A 42 15.54 15.95 -5.81
N LEU A 43 15.24 15.50 -4.58
CA LEU A 43 16.26 15.17 -3.58
C LEU A 43 16.98 13.85 -3.85
N ASP A 44 16.45 12.95 -4.65
CA ASP A 44 16.95 11.59 -4.80
C ASP A 44 18.42 11.57 -5.24
N ALA A 45 18.77 12.35 -6.26
CA ALA A 45 20.14 12.43 -6.74
C ALA A 45 21.09 13.08 -5.69
N VAL A 46 20.59 14.07 -4.94
CA VAL A 46 21.34 14.70 -3.85
C VAL A 46 21.60 13.68 -2.73
N LEU A 47 20.56 12.97 -2.30
CA LEU A 47 20.66 11.94 -1.27
C LEU A 47 21.70 10.88 -1.64
N LEU A 48 21.61 10.30 -2.84
CA LEU A 48 22.56 9.30 -3.29
C LEU A 48 23.99 9.88 -3.39
N SER A 49 24.17 11.11 -3.87
CA SER A 49 25.49 11.75 -3.98
C SER A 49 26.16 12.04 -2.63
N ILE A 50 25.35 12.32 -1.60
CA ILE A 50 25.83 12.71 -0.26
C ILE A 50 26.06 11.49 0.63
N PHE A 51 25.17 10.48 0.55
CA PHE A 51 25.21 9.34 1.47
C PHE A 51 25.98 8.14 0.95
N LEU A 52 26.22 8.04 -0.37
CA LEU A 52 27.12 7.02 -0.91
C LEU A 52 28.59 7.45 -0.85
N PRO A 53 29.53 6.50 -0.63
CA PRO A 53 30.93 6.82 -0.33
C PRO A 53 31.66 7.57 -1.45
N ASP A 54 31.56 7.09 -2.68
CA ASP A 54 32.38 7.55 -3.80
C ASP A 54 31.76 8.73 -4.58
N ARG A 55 32.52 9.29 -5.47
CA ARG A 55 32.05 10.22 -6.50
C ARG A 55 31.45 9.44 -7.65
N ILE A 56 30.12 9.29 -7.63
CA ILE A 56 29.35 8.43 -8.54
C ILE A 56 28.99 9.19 -9.82
N THR A 57 28.89 8.47 -10.94
CA THR A 57 28.39 8.97 -12.21
C THR A 57 26.84 8.89 -12.22
N PHE A 58 26.16 9.96 -12.59
CA PHE A 58 24.71 9.99 -12.77
C PHE A 58 24.34 10.07 -14.24
N ALA A 59 23.64 9.06 -14.75
CA ALA A 59 22.99 9.14 -16.05
C ALA A 59 21.86 10.16 -16.00
N ILE A 60 21.94 11.19 -16.81
CA ILE A 60 20.98 12.30 -16.84
C ILE A 60 20.55 12.56 -18.28
N ASN A 61 19.27 12.87 -18.48
CA ASN A 61 18.79 13.26 -19.81
C ASN A 61 19.56 14.49 -20.32
N THR A 62 19.97 14.47 -21.59
CA THR A 62 20.79 15.51 -22.22
C THR A 62 20.16 16.91 -22.10
N GLU A 63 18.85 17.02 -22.25
CA GLU A 63 18.15 18.32 -22.16
C GLU A 63 18.08 18.83 -20.72
N ILE A 64 18.03 17.91 -19.73
CA ILE A 64 18.06 18.28 -18.31
C ILE A 64 19.48 18.69 -17.91
N ALA A 65 20.50 18.02 -18.44
CA ALA A 65 21.90 18.33 -18.15
C ALA A 65 22.30 19.77 -18.56
N LYS A 66 21.65 20.35 -19.57
CA LYS A 66 21.90 21.73 -20.06
C LYS A 66 21.29 22.81 -19.15
N LYS A 67 20.43 22.46 -18.18
CA LYS A 67 19.75 23.45 -17.35
C LYS A 67 20.69 24.07 -16.32
N TRP A 68 20.63 25.38 -16.15
CA TRP A 68 21.52 26.15 -15.27
C TRP A 68 21.54 25.65 -13.82
N TRP A 69 20.41 25.19 -13.29
CA TRP A 69 20.29 24.68 -11.92
C TRP A 69 20.94 23.29 -11.72
N VAL A 70 21.28 22.57 -12.79
CA VAL A 70 22.00 21.28 -12.74
C VAL A 70 23.51 21.51 -12.62
N SER A 71 24.03 22.64 -13.11
CA SER A 71 25.47 22.95 -13.12
C SER A 71 26.13 22.83 -11.74
N PRO A 72 25.59 23.35 -10.64
CA PRO A 72 26.17 23.19 -9.30
C PRO A 72 26.30 21.73 -8.87
N PHE A 73 25.33 20.89 -9.26
CA PHE A 73 25.34 19.46 -8.95
C PHE A 73 26.49 18.72 -9.65
N GLY A 74 26.82 19.11 -10.88
CA GLY A 74 27.97 18.56 -11.62
C GLY A 74 29.32 18.77 -10.95
N LYS A 75 29.43 19.71 -9.99
CA LYS A 75 30.65 19.88 -9.17
C LYS A 75 30.80 18.79 -8.11
N ILE A 76 29.69 18.22 -7.66
CA ILE A 76 29.64 17.20 -6.58
C ILE A 76 29.71 15.78 -7.16
N VAL A 77 29.07 15.54 -8.30
CA VAL A 77 28.98 14.25 -8.97
C VAL A 77 29.57 14.32 -10.38
N ARG A 78 29.74 13.16 -11.01
CA ARG A 78 30.01 13.09 -12.45
C ARG A 78 28.65 12.97 -13.15
N LEU A 79 28.35 13.88 -14.06
CA LEU A 79 27.16 13.81 -14.92
C LEU A 79 27.52 13.12 -16.23
N PHE A 80 26.72 12.16 -16.63
CA PHE A 80 26.78 11.52 -17.94
C PHE A 80 25.49 11.86 -18.71
N PRO A 81 25.54 12.86 -19.63
CA PRO A 81 24.39 13.17 -20.47
C PRO A 81 24.06 11.99 -21.37
N MET A 82 22.87 11.45 -21.24
CA MET A 82 22.40 10.30 -21.98
C MET A 82 21.06 10.61 -22.67
N ASP A 83 21.01 10.36 -23.95
CA ASP A 83 19.77 10.30 -24.70
C ASP A 83 19.32 8.83 -24.77
N PRO A 84 18.21 8.47 -24.09
CA PRO A 84 17.75 7.08 -24.02
C PRO A 84 17.27 6.54 -25.38
N VAL A 85 17.02 7.40 -26.36
CA VAL A 85 16.59 7.02 -27.70
C VAL A 85 17.79 6.82 -28.63
N ASN A 86 18.94 7.43 -28.33
CA ASN A 86 20.12 7.37 -29.15
C ASN A 86 21.00 6.13 -28.80
N PRO A 87 21.13 5.15 -29.72
CA PRO A 87 21.94 3.95 -29.49
C PRO A 87 23.44 4.24 -29.18
N LEU A 88 23.98 5.32 -29.75
CA LEU A 88 25.38 5.70 -29.49
C LEU A 88 25.57 6.16 -28.06
N SER A 89 24.63 6.89 -27.52
CA SER A 89 24.64 7.31 -26.11
C SER A 89 24.64 6.12 -25.16
N ILE A 90 23.81 5.11 -25.46
CA ILE A 90 23.77 3.85 -24.69
C ILE A 90 25.10 3.11 -24.76
N LYS A 91 25.70 2.98 -25.98
CA LYS A 91 27.02 2.33 -26.16
C LYS A 91 28.09 3.06 -25.38
N ALA A 92 28.11 4.40 -25.42
CA ALA A 92 29.11 5.22 -24.68
C ALA A 92 28.96 4.99 -23.16
N PHE A 93 27.76 4.89 -22.64
CA PHE A 93 27.53 4.63 -21.22
C PHE A 93 27.94 3.21 -20.80
N ILE A 94 27.71 2.21 -21.64
CA ILE A 94 28.21 0.84 -21.42
C ILE A 94 29.75 0.87 -21.31
N LYS A 95 30.47 1.53 -22.26
CA LYS A 95 31.94 1.67 -22.22
C LYS A 95 32.42 2.41 -20.97
N ASP A 96 31.65 3.40 -20.46
CA ASP A 96 32.01 4.09 -19.21
C ASP A 96 31.92 3.15 -18.00
N LEU A 97 30.89 2.29 -17.95
CA LEU A 97 30.75 1.28 -16.90
C LEU A 97 31.85 0.19 -16.98
N GLU A 98 32.25 -0.22 -18.20
CA GLU A 98 33.31 -1.21 -18.43
C GLU A 98 34.68 -0.77 -17.89
N GLN A 99 34.85 0.54 -17.59
CA GLN A 99 36.04 1.08 -16.92
C GLN A 99 36.01 0.91 -15.40
N ASP A 100 35.23 -0.06 -14.89
CA ASP A 100 35.08 -0.36 -13.47
C ASP A 100 34.55 0.85 -12.66
N LYS A 101 33.59 1.57 -13.25
CA LYS A 101 32.92 2.71 -12.62
C LYS A 101 31.58 2.34 -12.00
N ARG A 102 31.18 3.17 -11.04
CA ARG A 102 29.85 3.12 -10.43
C ARG A 102 28.99 4.23 -11.00
N ALA A 103 27.81 3.86 -11.51
CA ALA A 103 26.87 4.81 -12.07
C ALA A 103 25.45 4.59 -11.57
N VAL A 104 24.71 5.70 -11.40
CA VAL A 104 23.30 5.71 -11.00
C VAL A 104 22.43 5.90 -12.23
N ILE A 105 21.43 5.06 -12.35
CA ILE A 105 20.30 5.22 -13.26
C ILE A 105 19.00 5.15 -12.49
N PHE A 106 18.05 6.01 -12.83
CA PHE A 106 16.66 5.88 -12.42
C PHE A 106 15.87 5.21 -13.57
N PRO A 107 15.54 3.90 -13.45
CA PRO A 107 14.95 3.15 -14.57
C PRO A 107 13.55 3.61 -14.98
N GLU A 108 12.90 4.42 -14.14
CA GLU A 108 11.61 5.08 -14.41
C GLU A 108 11.75 6.25 -15.41
N GLY A 109 12.96 6.75 -15.62
CA GLY A 109 13.26 7.86 -16.55
C GLY A 109 12.70 9.23 -16.13
N ARG A 110 11.91 9.31 -15.09
CA ARG A 110 11.32 10.55 -14.53
C ARG A 110 10.93 10.39 -13.08
N ILE A 111 10.81 11.52 -12.36
CA ILE A 111 10.24 11.55 -11.02
C ILE A 111 8.78 11.11 -11.06
N THR A 112 8.39 10.22 -10.15
CA THR A 112 7.01 9.72 -10.04
C THR A 112 6.00 10.86 -9.91
N VAL A 113 4.86 10.68 -10.56
CA VAL A 113 3.70 11.56 -10.45
C VAL A 113 2.51 10.87 -9.78
N THR A 114 2.66 9.60 -9.41
CA THR A 114 1.63 8.78 -8.73
C THR A 114 2.02 8.43 -7.29
N GLY A 115 3.31 8.50 -6.96
CA GLY A 115 3.85 8.08 -5.65
C GLY A 115 4.23 6.60 -5.60
N THR A 116 3.86 5.82 -6.60
CA THR A 116 4.19 4.40 -6.76
C THR A 116 5.36 4.22 -7.74
N LEU A 117 5.83 2.97 -7.89
CA LEU A 117 6.82 2.62 -8.89
C LEU A 117 6.21 2.76 -10.29
N MET A 118 6.78 3.63 -11.11
CA MET A 118 6.29 3.86 -12.46
C MET A 118 6.80 2.81 -13.45
N LYS A 119 6.48 3.00 -14.74
CA LYS A 119 6.98 2.16 -15.82
C LYS A 119 8.51 2.09 -15.79
N ILE A 120 9.03 0.88 -15.72
CA ILE A 120 10.46 0.61 -15.84
C ILE A 120 10.80 0.40 -17.33
N TYR A 121 11.78 1.15 -17.83
CA TYR A 121 12.25 1.02 -19.20
C TYR A 121 13.25 -0.13 -19.34
N ASP A 122 13.25 -0.79 -20.51
CA ASP A 122 14.14 -1.96 -20.77
C ASP A 122 15.61 -1.56 -21.00
N GLY A 123 15.85 -0.30 -21.37
CA GLY A 123 17.21 0.19 -21.69
C GLY A 123 18.23 -0.04 -20.59
N PRO A 124 17.95 0.33 -19.33
CA PRO A 124 18.87 0.09 -18.23
C PRO A 124 19.17 -1.40 -17.99
N GLY A 125 18.20 -2.30 -18.19
CA GLY A 125 18.44 -3.75 -18.11
C GLY A 125 19.44 -4.23 -19.15
N LEU A 126 19.31 -3.75 -20.39
CA LEU A 126 20.26 -4.05 -21.45
C LEU A 126 21.67 -3.48 -21.19
N ILE A 127 21.74 -2.28 -20.58
CA ILE A 127 23.04 -1.67 -20.19
C ILE A 127 23.74 -2.55 -19.17
N ALA A 128 23.05 -2.96 -18.09
CA ALA A 128 23.62 -3.83 -17.06
C ALA A 128 24.12 -5.16 -17.65
N LEU A 129 23.27 -5.80 -18.48
CA LEU A 129 23.64 -7.06 -19.13
C LEU A 129 24.89 -6.92 -20.02
N LYS A 130 24.94 -5.89 -20.89
CA LYS A 130 26.06 -5.73 -21.84
C LYS A 130 27.35 -5.27 -21.19
N SER A 131 27.28 -4.42 -20.15
CA SER A 131 28.46 -3.96 -19.42
C SER A 131 28.97 -5.01 -18.42
N GLY A 132 28.19 -6.06 -18.13
CA GLY A 132 28.50 -7.02 -17.06
C GLY A 132 28.49 -6.37 -15.67
N ALA A 133 27.87 -5.20 -15.50
CA ALA A 133 27.83 -4.50 -14.24
C ALA A 133 26.91 -5.21 -13.23
N MET A 134 27.33 -5.25 -11.98
CA MET A 134 26.45 -5.62 -10.86
C MET A 134 25.37 -4.56 -10.68
N ILE A 135 24.14 -4.97 -10.49
CA ILE A 135 23.03 -4.09 -10.15
C ILE A 135 22.98 -3.97 -8.64
N LEU A 136 23.05 -2.74 -8.13
CA LEU A 136 22.82 -2.43 -6.72
C LEU A 136 21.48 -1.70 -6.58
N PRO A 137 20.41 -2.38 -6.11
CA PRO A 137 19.12 -1.73 -5.90
C PRO A 137 19.17 -0.88 -4.64
N ILE A 138 18.70 0.37 -4.73
CA ILE A 138 18.56 1.28 -3.59
C ILE A 138 17.13 1.81 -3.53
N ARG A 139 16.43 1.52 -2.44
CA ARG A 139 15.12 2.11 -2.14
C ARG A 139 15.30 3.48 -1.49
N ILE A 140 14.64 4.48 -2.04
CA ILE A 140 14.48 5.81 -1.44
C ILE A 140 13.04 5.90 -0.95
N ASP A 141 12.84 5.96 0.36
CA ASP A 141 11.51 6.07 0.97
C ASP A 141 11.40 7.34 1.82
N GLY A 142 10.22 7.97 1.81
CA GLY A 142 9.95 9.23 2.52
C GLY A 142 10.19 10.48 1.68
N ALA A 143 11.08 10.48 0.69
CA ALA A 143 11.37 11.64 -0.14
C ALA A 143 10.16 12.08 -1.01
N GLN A 144 9.27 11.16 -1.35
CA GLN A 144 7.99 11.42 -2.05
C GLN A 144 7.06 12.37 -1.28
N TYR A 145 7.16 12.40 0.05
CA TYR A 145 6.35 13.29 0.88
C TYR A 145 6.95 14.68 1.07
N SER A 146 8.15 14.94 0.55
CA SER A 146 8.80 16.24 0.66
C SER A 146 8.18 17.27 -0.27
N ILE A 147 8.42 18.55 0.03
CA ILE A 147 8.05 19.66 -0.86
C ILE A 147 8.75 19.61 -2.22
N PHE A 148 9.84 18.82 -2.33
CA PHE A 148 10.63 18.62 -3.54
C PHE A 148 10.08 17.51 -4.45
N SER A 149 8.97 16.85 -4.07
CA SER A 149 8.29 15.86 -4.90
C SER A 149 7.35 16.51 -5.92
N ARG A 150 6.96 15.73 -6.94
CA ARG A 150 5.94 16.14 -7.92
C ARG A 150 4.50 15.80 -7.50
N LEU A 151 4.29 15.33 -6.27
CA LEU A 151 3.00 14.85 -5.78
C LEU A 151 2.12 15.96 -5.16
N LYS A 152 2.28 17.23 -5.59
CA LYS A 152 1.42 18.33 -5.15
C LYS A 152 -0.05 18.03 -5.53
N GLY A 153 -0.93 18.05 -4.53
CA GLY A 153 -2.36 17.74 -4.73
C GLY A 153 -2.69 16.24 -4.69
N ILE A 154 -1.71 15.35 -4.88
CA ILE A 154 -1.85 13.90 -4.79
C ILE A 154 -1.53 13.43 -3.38
N GLU A 155 -0.39 13.87 -2.81
CA GLU A 155 0.02 13.51 -1.45
C GLU A 155 0.15 14.75 -0.56
N ARG A 156 -0.06 14.56 0.75
CA ARG A 156 0.20 15.62 1.73
C ARG A 156 1.70 15.81 1.89
N ARG A 157 2.22 16.90 1.34
CA ARG A 157 3.65 17.21 1.46
C ARG A 157 3.99 17.72 2.85
N GLN A 158 5.17 17.32 3.32
CA GLN A 158 5.79 17.75 4.56
C GLN A 158 7.05 18.55 4.24
N LEU A 159 7.39 19.51 5.09
CA LEU A 159 8.64 20.28 4.92
C LEU A 159 9.84 19.34 5.05
N PHE A 160 9.86 18.53 6.10
CA PHE A 160 10.97 17.65 6.43
C PHE A 160 10.48 16.25 6.82
N PRO A 161 10.02 15.42 5.87
CA PRO A 161 9.66 14.05 6.15
C PRO A 161 10.91 13.23 6.52
N LYS A 162 10.75 12.18 7.32
CA LYS A 162 11.81 11.20 7.53
C LYS A 162 12.11 10.49 6.21
N ILE A 163 13.39 10.35 5.87
CA ILE A 163 13.84 9.68 4.63
C ILE A 163 14.71 8.48 5.01
N LYS A 164 14.48 7.37 4.32
CA LYS A 164 15.26 6.14 4.49
C LYS A 164 15.85 5.72 3.14
N LEU A 165 17.14 5.40 3.15
CA LEU A 165 17.85 4.78 2.03
C LEU A 165 18.16 3.34 2.41
N THR A 166 17.64 2.38 1.65
CA THR A 166 17.91 0.96 1.90
C THR A 166 18.62 0.36 0.68
N LEU A 167 19.86 -0.07 0.89
CA LEU A 167 20.68 -0.73 -0.12
C LEU A 167 20.46 -2.24 -0.01
N LEU A 168 20.01 -2.87 -1.07
CA LEU A 168 19.77 -4.31 -1.13
C LEU A 168 20.98 -5.06 -1.68
N ALA A 169 20.97 -6.38 -1.51
CA ALA A 169 22.02 -7.23 -2.03
C ALA A 169 22.23 -7.01 -3.54
N PRO A 170 23.49 -6.90 -4.00
CA PRO A 170 23.78 -6.73 -5.40
C PRO A 170 23.39 -7.96 -6.20
N GLN A 171 22.88 -7.76 -7.42
CA GLN A 171 22.41 -8.80 -8.32
C GLN A 171 23.03 -8.63 -9.71
N LYS A 172 23.14 -9.72 -10.46
CA LYS A 172 23.60 -9.69 -11.84
C LYS A 172 22.49 -10.09 -12.78
N ILE A 173 22.35 -9.43 -13.91
CA ILE A 173 21.47 -9.89 -14.98
C ILE A 173 22.25 -10.89 -15.81
N GLU A 174 21.75 -12.11 -15.83
CA GLU A 174 22.25 -13.20 -16.67
C GLU A 174 21.13 -13.69 -17.55
N LEU A 175 21.42 -13.90 -18.82
CA LEU A 175 20.48 -14.42 -19.81
C LEU A 175 21.17 -15.50 -20.61
N ASP A 176 20.38 -16.45 -21.04
CA ASP A 176 20.80 -17.47 -21.96
C ASP A 176 21.31 -16.85 -23.29
N ASP A 177 22.41 -17.38 -23.83
CA ASP A 177 23.02 -16.86 -25.04
C ASP A 177 22.16 -17.08 -26.28
N GLU A 178 21.22 -18.04 -26.24
CA GLU A 178 20.25 -18.27 -27.30
C GLU A 178 19.29 -17.10 -27.54
N ILE A 179 19.06 -16.24 -26.51
CA ILE A 179 18.19 -15.08 -26.62
C ILE A 179 18.94 -13.94 -27.30
N ALA A 180 18.51 -13.55 -28.51
CA ALA A 180 19.16 -12.54 -29.32
C ALA A 180 18.28 -11.30 -29.61
N GLY A 181 18.89 -10.25 -30.11
CA GLY A 181 18.21 -9.09 -30.69
C GLY A 181 17.25 -8.35 -29.75
N ARG A 182 16.02 -8.13 -30.21
CA ARG A 182 14.98 -7.42 -29.48
C ARG A 182 14.53 -8.18 -28.22
N ASP A 183 14.50 -9.51 -28.29
CA ASP A 183 14.04 -10.35 -27.19
C ASP A 183 15.03 -10.31 -26.03
N ARG A 184 16.34 -10.24 -26.30
CA ARG A 184 17.38 -10.07 -25.29
C ARG A 184 17.20 -8.76 -24.49
N ARG A 185 16.84 -7.66 -25.20
CA ARG A 185 16.54 -6.37 -24.54
C ARG A 185 15.30 -6.47 -23.66
N ALA A 186 14.22 -7.06 -24.16
CA ALA A 186 12.97 -7.23 -23.42
C ALA A 186 13.16 -8.14 -22.20
N ALA A 187 13.91 -9.25 -22.35
CA ALA A 187 14.23 -10.18 -21.26
C ALA A 187 15.04 -9.49 -20.14
N ALA A 188 16.10 -8.76 -20.50
CA ALA A 188 16.87 -7.98 -19.54
C ALA A 188 16.03 -6.92 -18.82
N GLY A 189 15.13 -6.24 -19.55
CA GLY A 189 14.17 -5.29 -18.99
C GLY A 189 13.19 -5.95 -18.01
N LYS A 190 12.72 -7.15 -18.32
CA LYS A 190 11.83 -7.93 -17.44
C LYS A 190 12.52 -8.32 -16.13
N ILE A 191 13.79 -8.73 -16.17
CA ILE A 191 14.57 -9.03 -14.96
C ILE A 191 14.76 -7.75 -14.14
N LEU A 192 15.16 -6.63 -14.77
CA LEU A 192 15.29 -5.36 -14.08
C LEU A 192 13.99 -4.92 -13.41
N LYS A 193 12.86 -5.06 -14.10
CA LYS A 193 11.54 -4.77 -13.53
C LYS A 193 11.25 -5.65 -12.32
N LYS A 194 11.62 -6.93 -12.37
CA LYS A 194 11.49 -7.84 -11.23
C LYS A 194 12.34 -7.35 -10.06
N ILE A 195 13.62 -7.01 -10.28
CA ILE A 195 14.52 -6.49 -9.24
C ILE A 195 13.93 -5.23 -8.58
N MET A 196 13.41 -4.28 -9.37
CA MET A 196 12.77 -3.06 -8.85
C MET A 196 11.50 -3.36 -8.06
N THR A 197 10.69 -4.30 -8.52
CA THR A 197 9.47 -4.74 -7.83
C THR A 197 9.80 -5.42 -6.49
N ASP A 198 10.78 -6.33 -6.51
CA ASP A 198 11.25 -7.04 -5.32
C ASP A 198 11.88 -6.07 -4.31
N MET A 199 12.61 -5.06 -4.79
CA MET A 199 13.13 -3.97 -3.97
C MET A 199 12.00 -3.24 -3.23
N ILE A 200 10.96 -2.81 -3.94
CA ILE A 200 9.82 -2.14 -3.32
C ILE A 200 9.16 -3.05 -2.28
N TYR A 201 8.90 -4.31 -2.65
CA TYR A 201 8.22 -5.26 -1.78
C TYR A 201 9.01 -5.55 -0.49
N SER A 202 10.30 -5.91 -0.62
CA SER A 202 11.14 -6.29 0.52
C SER A 202 11.46 -5.14 1.48
N THR A 203 11.45 -3.90 0.98
CA THR A 203 11.71 -2.70 1.80
C THR A 203 10.45 -2.01 2.29
N SER A 204 9.27 -2.45 1.84
CA SER A 204 8.01 -1.93 2.34
C SER A 204 7.70 -2.50 3.72
N ASN A 205 7.16 -1.67 4.59
CA ASN A 205 6.80 -2.10 5.92
C ASN A 205 5.50 -2.91 5.90
N ASN A 206 5.63 -4.23 5.87
CA ASN A 206 4.54 -5.19 6.04
C ASN A 206 4.43 -5.73 7.47
N HIS A 207 5.26 -5.22 8.39
CA HIS A 207 5.21 -5.51 9.82
C HIS A 207 4.27 -4.53 10.56
N LEU A 208 3.10 -4.31 9.98
CA LEU A 208 2.04 -3.46 10.51
C LEU A 208 0.77 -4.27 10.64
N THR A 209 -0.12 -3.84 11.54
CA THR A 209 -1.50 -4.29 11.54
C THR A 209 -2.33 -3.47 10.52
N ILE A 210 -3.52 -3.96 10.18
CA ILE A 210 -4.46 -3.20 9.31
C ILE A 210 -4.79 -1.84 9.92
N MET A 211 -4.90 -1.77 11.24
CA MET A 211 -5.18 -0.50 11.91
C MET A 211 -3.97 0.44 11.90
N ASP A 212 -2.76 -0.04 12.14
CA ASP A 212 -1.56 0.79 11.99
C ASP A 212 -1.51 1.41 10.61
N LYS A 213 -1.82 0.61 9.58
CA LYS A 213 -1.88 1.09 8.20
C LYS A 213 -3.00 2.11 7.98
N LEU A 214 -4.17 1.93 8.60
CA LEU A 214 -5.26 2.92 8.58
C LEU A 214 -4.84 4.25 9.21
N LEU A 215 -4.17 4.20 10.37
CA LEU A 215 -3.67 5.41 11.04
C LEU A 215 -2.56 6.09 10.25
N GLN A 216 -1.70 5.31 9.61
CA GLN A 216 -0.68 5.82 8.69
C GLN A 216 -1.32 6.51 7.48
N ALA A 217 -2.30 5.87 6.83
CA ALA A 217 -3.03 6.45 5.70
C ALA A 217 -3.71 7.78 6.08
N ARG A 218 -4.39 7.82 7.24
CA ARG A 218 -4.95 9.08 7.76
C ARG A 218 -3.90 10.17 7.97
N ALA A 219 -2.72 9.83 8.46
CA ALA A 219 -1.63 10.79 8.66
C ALA A 219 -1.10 11.34 7.33
N ILE A 220 -0.98 10.49 6.32
CA ILE A 220 -0.50 10.83 4.98
C ILE A 220 -1.53 11.67 4.22
N HIS A 221 -2.77 11.17 4.11
CA HIS A 221 -3.81 11.76 3.24
C HIS A 221 -4.67 12.83 3.94
N GLY A 222 -4.62 12.87 5.28
CA GLY A 222 -5.36 13.81 6.11
C GLY A 222 -6.70 13.27 6.61
N ALA A 223 -7.12 13.72 7.80
CA ALA A 223 -8.34 13.25 8.47
C ALA A 223 -9.64 13.56 7.71
N GLY A 224 -9.61 14.57 6.83
CA GLY A 224 -10.75 14.99 6.00
C GLY A 224 -10.90 14.23 4.68
N GLN A 225 -9.91 13.39 4.30
CA GLN A 225 -9.98 12.61 3.06
C GLN A 225 -11.15 11.64 3.12
N VAL A 226 -12.06 11.73 2.13
CA VAL A 226 -13.20 10.82 1.97
C VAL A 226 -12.71 9.51 1.39
N VAL A 227 -12.98 8.40 2.08
CA VAL A 227 -12.46 7.08 1.69
C VAL A 227 -13.54 6.03 1.51
N LEU A 228 -14.77 6.28 1.97
CA LEU A 228 -15.84 5.30 1.91
C LEU A 228 -17.18 5.99 1.63
N GLU A 229 -17.99 5.41 0.76
CA GLU A 229 -19.37 5.78 0.50
C GLU A 229 -20.15 4.53 0.09
N ASP A 230 -21.45 4.48 0.43
CA ASP A 230 -22.34 3.41 0.01
C ASP A 230 -23.56 3.95 -0.76
N VAL A 231 -24.52 3.08 -1.04
CA VAL A 231 -25.74 3.41 -1.79
C VAL A 231 -26.58 4.51 -1.14
N GLU A 232 -26.46 4.70 0.17
CA GLU A 232 -27.15 5.77 0.91
C GLU A 232 -26.49 7.14 0.75
N ARG A 233 -25.35 7.21 0.03
CA ARG A 233 -24.59 8.42 -0.27
C ARG A 233 -24.21 9.23 0.97
N GLN A 234 -23.81 8.53 2.03
CA GLN A 234 -23.26 9.14 3.23
C GLN A 234 -21.74 8.97 3.27
N PRO A 235 -20.96 9.90 2.70
CA PRO A 235 -19.52 9.73 2.61
C PRO A 235 -18.87 9.79 4.00
N LEU A 236 -17.95 8.86 4.21
CA LEU A 236 -17.11 8.79 5.39
C LEU A 236 -15.67 9.18 5.04
N ASN A 237 -15.18 10.21 5.73
CA ASN A 237 -13.75 10.52 5.76
C ASN A 237 -13.07 9.75 6.90
N TYR A 238 -11.74 9.75 6.96
CA TYR A 238 -10.99 9.05 8.01
C TYR A 238 -11.42 9.43 9.43
N ARG A 239 -11.75 10.71 9.67
CA ARG A 239 -12.24 11.15 10.99
C ARG A 239 -13.55 10.47 11.36
N LYS A 240 -14.52 10.48 10.44
CA LYS A 240 -15.84 9.83 10.66
C LYS A 240 -15.72 8.31 10.74
N LEU A 241 -14.85 7.71 9.92
CA LEU A 241 -14.58 6.27 9.94
C LEU A 241 -14.05 5.86 11.33
N LEU A 242 -13.00 6.51 11.83
CA LEU A 242 -12.43 6.22 13.15
C LEU A 242 -13.42 6.51 14.29
N LEU A 243 -14.15 7.63 14.24
CA LEU A 243 -15.15 7.97 15.26
C LEU A 243 -16.20 6.87 15.35
N LYS A 244 -16.85 6.53 14.22
CA LYS A 244 -17.97 5.58 14.21
C LYS A 244 -17.50 4.15 14.54
N SER A 245 -16.37 3.70 14.00
CA SER A 245 -15.83 2.38 14.32
C SER A 245 -15.39 2.28 15.78
N SER A 246 -14.84 3.35 16.38
CA SER A 246 -14.47 3.35 17.81
C SER A 246 -15.66 3.35 18.75
N VAL A 247 -16.75 4.05 18.42
CA VAL A 247 -18.00 3.94 19.19
C VAL A 247 -18.54 2.51 19.13
N LEU A 248 -18.59 1.94 17.92
CA LEU A 248 -19.09 0.57 17.71
C LEU A 248 -18.19 -0.46 18.41
N SER A 249 -16.88 -0.29 18.40
CA SER A 249 -15.94 -1.21 19.04
C SER A 249 -16.15 -1.34 20.54
N ARG A 250 -16.48 -0.25 21.25
CA ARG A 250 -16.80 -0.32 22.67
C ARG A 250 -18.05 -1.16 22.97
N LEU A 251 -19.03 -1.08 22.10
CA LEU A 251 -20.25 -1.88 22.23
C LEU A 251 -19.97 -3.36 21.95
N MET A 252 -19.19 -3.63 20.89
CA MET A 252 -18.79 -4.99 20.53
C MET A 252 -17.88 -5.62 21.60
N ALA A 253 -16.99 -4.84 22.23
CA ALA A 253 -16.12 -5.32 23.31
C ALA A 253 -16.87 -5.80 24.55
N ARG A 254 -18.10 -5.32 24.78
CA ARG A 254 -18.96 -5.79 25.89
C ARG A 254 -19.54 -7.18 25.64
N GLN A 255 -19.54 -7.62 24.37
CA GLN A 255 -20.19 -8.85 23.92
C GLN A 255 -19.20 -9.92 23.45
N THR A 256 -17.92 -9.58 23.31
CA THR A 256 -16.88 -10.46 22.73
C THR A 256 -15.57 -10.34 23.51
N GLN A 257 -14.75 -11.38 23.45
CA GLN A 257 -13.42 -11.41 24.07
C GLN A 257 -12.31 -11.17 23.03
N GLU A 258 -11.13 -10.82 23.52
CA GLU A 258 -9.94 -10.66 22.66
C GLU A 258 -9.65 -11.97 21.92
N LYS A 259 -9.28 -11.86 20.63
CA LYS A 259 -9.03 -12.97 19.71
C LYS A 259 -10.27 -13.79 19.31
N ASP A 260 -11.47 -13.47 19.81
CA ASP A 260 -12.66 -14.12 19.31
C ASP A 260 -12.81 -13.95 17.80
N VAL A 261 -13.23 -15.02 17.13
CA VAL A 261 -13.68 -14.97 15.74
C VAL A 261 -15.15 -14.57 15.74
N VAL A 262 -15.47 -13.45 15.12
CA VAL A 262 -16.79 -12.81 15.17
C VAL A 262 -17.40 -12.73 13.78
N GLY A 263 -18.59 -13.31 13.61
CA GLY A 263 -19.29 -13.33 12.34
C GLY A 263 -19.83 -11.96 11.94
N LEU A 264 -19.64 -11.57 10.70
CA LEU A 264 -20.28 -10.43 10.06
C LEU A 264 -21.18 -10.93 8.93
N LEU A 265 -22.50 -10.95 9.19
CA LEU A 265 -23.55 -11.32 8.22
C LEU A 265 -24.24 -10.03 7.74
N LEU A 266 -23.55 -9.28 6.90
CA LEU A 266 -23.94 -7.92 6.50
C LEU A 266 -23.80 -7.72 4.99
N PRO A 267 -24.64 -6.86 4.37
CA PRO A 267 -24.55 -6.52 2.96
C PRO A 267 -23.38 -5.56 2.70
N ASN A 268 -23.13 -5.26 1.43
CA ASN A 268 -22.12 -4.31 1.00
C ASN A 268 -22.53 -2.86 1.36
N THR A 269 -22.21 -2.44 2.57
CA THR A 269 -22.53 -1.10 3.09
C THR A 269 -21.41 -0.51 3.94
N ASN A 270 -21.51 0.77 4.23
CA ASN A 270 -20.65 1.44 5.20
C ASN A 270 -20.66 0.74 6.57
N ALA A 271 -21.81 0.20 6.99
CA ALA A 271 -21.95 -0.49 8.27
C ALA A 271 -21.03 -1.72 8.36
N THR A 272 -20.92 -2.49 7.29
CA THR A 272 -20.03 -3.67 7.22
C THR A 272 -18.56 -3.27 7.39
N VAL A 273 -18.13 -2.23 6.69
CA VAL A 273 -16.73 -1.73 6.77
C VAL A 273 -16.46 -1.13 8.16
N LEU A 274 -17.43 -0.40 8.73
CA LEU A 274 -17.32 0.13 10.09
C LEU A 274 -17.23 -1.00 11.13
N SER A 275 -18.02 -2.07 10.99
CA SER A 275 -17.98 -3.24 11.87
C SER A 275 -16.65 -3.99 11.74
N PHE A 276 -16.14 -4.13 10.53
CA PHE A 276 -14.81 -4.70 10.28
C PHE A 276 -13.73 -3.93 11.04
N PHE A 277 -13.64 -2.61 10.86
CA PHE A 277 -12.65 -1.80 11.56
C PHE A 277 -12.91 -1.70 13.07
N ALA A 278 -14.16 -1.78 13.51
CA ALA A 278 -14.50 -1.84 14.93
C ALA A 278 -13.93 -3.09 15.59
N LEU A 279 -14.13 -4.28 15.01
CA LEU A 279 -13.56 -5.54 15.48
C LEU A 279 -12.02 -5.53 15.41
N GLN A 280 -11.45 -5.06 14.30
CA GLN A 280 -10.01 -4.86 14.18
C GLN A 280 -9.48 -4.00 15.32
N SER A 281 -10.20 -2.94 15.70
CA SER A 281 -9.79 -1.99 16.74
C SER A 281 -9.80 -2.54 18.15
N ILE A 282 -10.28 -3.71 18.40
CA ILE A 282 -10.31 -4.38 19.70
C ILE A 282 -9.71 -5.79 19.68
N GLY A 283 -8.91 -6.09 18.64
CA GLY A 283 -8.20 -7.38 18.53
C GLY A 283 -9.13 -8.58 18.35
N ARG A 284 -10.29 -8.39 17.69
CA ARG A 284 -11.19 -9.48 17.27
C ARG A 284 -10.98 -9.80 15.80
N VAL A 285 -11.25 -11.04 15.42
CA VAL A 285 -11.08 -11.52 14.06
C VAL A 285 -12.45 -11.54 13.36
N PRO A 286 -12.76 -10.60 12.44
CA PRO A 286 -13.99 -10.64 11.67
C PRO A 286 -14.01 -11.85 10.74
N ALA A 287 -15.06 -12.64 10.78
CA ALA A 287 -15.38 -13.71 9.83
C ALA A 287 -16.48 -13.22 8.89
N MET A 288 -16.16 -13.08 7.63
CA MET A 288 -17.05 -12.52 6.61
C MET A 288 -17.99 -13.61 6.10
N LEU A 289 -19.20 -13.66 6.64
CA LEU A 289 -20.17 -14.71 6.32
C LEU A 289 -20.85 -14.48 4.97
N ASN A 290 -20.90 -15.53 4.16
CA ASN A 290 -21.58 -15.50 2.87
C ASN A 290 -23.10 -15.72 3.05
N TYR A 291 -23.89 -14.67 3.01
CA TYR A 291 -25.34 -14.71 3.17
C TYR A 291 -26.09 -15.42 2.02
N THR A 292 -25.40 -15.78 0.93
CA THR A 292 -25.99 -16.53 -0.19
C THR A 292 -25.77 -18.06 -0.05
N ALA A 293 -25.04 -18.50 0.98
CA ALA A 293 -24.67 -19.91 1.15
C ALA A 293 -25.81 -20.80 1.71
N GLY A 294 -26.92 -20.20 2.12
CA GLY A 294 -28.03 -20.91 2.78
C GLY A 294 -27.69 -21.41 4.18
N TYR A 295 -28.65 -22.03 4.84
CA TYR A 295 -28.52 -22.47 6.24
C TYR A 295 -27.34 -23.42 6.48
N LYS A 296 -27.27 -24.51 5.69
CA LYS A 296 -26.18 -25.50 5.84
C LYS A 296 -24.79 -24.91 5.65
N GLY A 297 -24.63 -24.02 4.66
CA GLY A 297 -23.36 -23.35 4.41
C GLY A 297 -22.97 -22.38 5.51
N LEU A 298 -23.94 -21.63 6.06
CA LEU A 298 -23.67 -20.72 7.18
C LEU A 298 -23.38 -21.50 8.47
N LEU A 299 -24.15 -22.54 8.79
CA LEU A 299 -23.90 -23.38 9.96
C LEU A 299 -22.49 -23.99 9.91
N SER A 300 -22.11 -24.58 8.79
CA SER A 300 -20.77 -25.13 8.60
C SER A 300 -19.67 -24.06 8.73
N ALA A 301 -19.90 -22.84 8.28
CA ALA A 301 -18.96 -21.74 8.46
C ALA A 301 -18.81 -21.34 9.93
N LEU A 302 -19.93 -21.29 10.68
CA LEU A 302 -19.96 -20.99 12.11
C LEU A 302 -19.17 -22.04 12.91
N GLU A 303 -19.39 -23.32 12.63
CA GLU A 303 -18.69 -24.45 13.27
C GLU A 303 -17.20 -24.44 12.93
N THR A 304 -16.85 -24.34 11.64
CA THR A 304 -15.46 -24.38 11.16
C THR A 304 -14.60 -23.27 11.78
N ALA A 305 -15.15 -22.07 11.92
CA ALA A 305 -14.45 -20.93 12.49
C ALA A 305 -14.75 -20.70 13.99
N GLN A 306 -15.49 -21.62 14.64
CA GLN A 306 -15.86 -21.56 16.05
C GLN A 306 -16.51 -20.22 16.45
N ILE A 307 -17.39 -19.70 15.61
CA ILE A 307 -18.04 -18.41 15.79
C ILE A 307 -19.16 -18.55 16.83
N LYS A 308 -19.11 -17.73 17.88
CA LYS A 308 -20.12 -17.70 18.95
C LYS A 308 -21.05 -16.50 18.83
N THR A 309 -20.60 -15.42 18.17
CA THR A 309 -21.34 -14.16 18.05
C THR A 309 -21.34 -13.72 16.58
N VAL A 310 -22.52 -13.33 16.09
CA VAL A 310 -22.72 -12.81 14.73
C VAL A 310 -23.41 -11.46 14.80
N TYR A 311 -22.81 -10.46 14.14
CA TYR A 311 -23.44 -9.15 13.94
C TYR A 311 -24.17 -9.11 12.60
N THR A 312 -25.41 -8.64 12.62
CA THR A 312 -26.23 -8.45 11.43
C THR A 312 -27.07 -7.16 11.53
N SER A 313 -27.96 -6.91 10.59
CA SER A 313 -28.87 -5.75 10.53
C SER A 313 -30.30 -6.21 10.35
N LYS A 314 -31.24 -5.69 11.16
CA LYS A 314 -32.66 -5.97 11.02
C LYS A 314 -33.18 -5.65 9.62
N ARG A 315 -32.85 -4.44 9.14
CA ARG A 315 -33.21 -3.99 7.80
C ARG A 315 -32.68 -4.92 6.69
N PHE A 316 -31.47 -5.44 6.86
CA PHE A 316 -30.88 -6.36 5.88
C PHE A 316 -31.61 -7.69 5.87
N ILE A 317 -31.90 -8.27 7.05
CA ILE A 317 -32.59 -9.55 7.16
C ILE A 317 -33.98 -9.47 6.55
N GLU A 318 -34.74 -8.42 6.87
CA GLU A 318 -36.08 -8.15 6.30
C GLU A 318 -36.02 -8.03 4.76
N LEU A 319 -35.11 -7.20 4.22
CA LEU A 319 -34.97 -7.00 2.77
C LEU A 319 -34.52 -8.27 2.04
N ALA A 320 -33.68 -9.10 2.67
CA ALA A 320 -33.20 -10.36 2.11
C ALA A 320 -34.17 -11.55 2.38
N LYS A 321 -35.24 -11.33 3.14
CA LYS A 321 -36.21 -12.36 3.54
C LYS A 321 -35.54 -13.55 4.24
N MET A 322 -34.69 -13.26 5.22
CA MET A 322 -33.84 -14.25 5.90
C MET A 322 -34.33 -14.51 7.35
N ASP A 323 -35.54 -14.12 7.74
CA ASP A 323 -36.03 -14.23 9.10
C ASP A 323 -36.01 -15.68 9.63
N ASP A 324 -36.51 -16.64 8.85
CA ASP A 324 -36.47 -18.06 9.21
C ASP A 324 -35.05 -18.60 9.37
N LEU A 325 -34.15 -18.16 8.48
CA LEU A 325 -32.75 -18.55 8.53
C LEU A 325 -32.07 -18.02 9.81
N ILE A 326 -32.35 -16.77 10.18
CA ILE A 326 -31.81 -16.15 11.38
C ILE A 326 -32.36 -16.80 12.65
N ALA A 327 -33.65 -17.16 12.67
CA ALA A 327 -34.26 -17.87 13.78
C ALA A 327 -33.51 -19.19 14.04
N LEU A 328 -33.25 -19.99 13.00
CA LEU A 328 -32.49 -21.24 13.11
C LEU A 328 -31.05 -21.03 13.57
N LEU A 329 -30.38 -20.00 13.06
CA LEU A 329 -28.96 -19.70 13.44
C LEU A 329 -28.87 -19.20 14.90
N ASN A 330 -29.90 -18.52 15.40
CA ASN A 330 -29.93 -17.98 16.76
C ASN A 330 -30.06 -19.10 17.85
N GLU A 331 -30.41 -20.32 17.45
CA GLU A 331 -30.31 -21.49 18.32
C GLU A 331 -28.87 -21.95 18.57
N GLN A 332 -27.94 -21.59 17.68
CA GLN A 332 -26.57 -22.06 17.68
C GLN A 332 -25.58 -20.99 18.14
N VAL A 333 -25.83 -19.72 17.82
CA VAL A 333 -24.94 -18.59 18.07
C VAL A 333 -25.70 -17.36 18.52
N ASN A 334 -25.04 -16.46 19.23
CA ASN A 334 -25.63 -15.19 19.64
C ASN A 334 -25.71 -14.22 18.45
N ILE A 335 -26.94 -13.93 17.98
CA ILE A 335 -27.20 -12.97 16.89
C ILE A 335 -27.45 -11.59 17.50
N ILE A 336 -26.64 -10.61 17.09
CA ILE A 336 -26.74 -9.23 17.59
C ILE A 336 -26.99 -8.28 16.42
N TYR A 337 -28.04 -7.46 16.54
CA TYR A 337 -28.41 -6.49 15.53
C TYR A 337 -27.66 -5.15 15.77
N LEU A 338 -27.13 -4.56 14.72
CA LEU A 338 -26.45 -3.26 14.79
C LEU A 338 -27.39 -2.13 15.22
N GLU A 339 -28.66 -2.23 14.87
CA GLU A 339 -29.70 -1.29 15.28
C GLU A 339 -29.91 -1.30 16.82
N ASP A 340 -29.84 -2.47 17.45
CA ASP A 340 -29.97 -2.58 18.91
C ASP A 340 -28.73 -2.03 19.61
N LEU A 341 -27.53 -2.32 19.08
CA LEU A 341 -26.30 -1.70 19.56
C LEU A 341 -26.35 -0.18 19.49
N LYS A 342 -26.93 0.38 18.42
CA LYS A 342 -27.07 1.82 18.26
C LYS A 342 -27.89 2.47 19.37
N GLN A 343 -28.92 1.78 19.89
CA GLN A 343 -29.73 2.27 20.99
C GLN A 343 -28.99 2.25 22.34
N MET A 344 -27.99 1.37 22.47
CA MET A 344 -27.15 1.26 23.67
C MET A 344 -26.02 2.27 23.77
N ILE A 345 -25.85 3.15 22.79
CA ILE A 345 -24.76 4.15 22.76
C ILE A 345 -24.93 5.18 23.86
N THR A 346 -23.99 5.23 24.78
CA THR A 346 -23.92 6.19 25.88
C THR A 346 -23.14 7.46 25.52
N GLY A 347 -23.23 8.51 26.36
CA GLY A 347 -22.40 9.70 26.23
C GLY A 347 -20.90 9.38 26.34
N GLN A 348 -20.50 8.42 27.17
CA GLN A 348 -19.12 7.97 27.30
C GLN A 348 -18.60 7.29 26.03
N ASP A 349 -19.42 6.51 25.33
CA ASP A 349 -19.04 5.88 24.08
C ASP A 349 -18.82 6.92 22.98
N LYS A 350 -19.65 7.97 22.93
CA LYS A 350 -19.49 9.10 22.01
C LYS A 350 -18.22 9.89 22.31
N ALA A 351 -17.95 10.20 23.59
CA ALA A 351 -16.74 10.89 24.01
C ALA A 351 -15.47 10.11 23.64
N TYR A 352 -15.48 8.80 23.86
CA TYR A 352 -14.38 7.92 23.45
C TYR A 352 -14.17 7.94 21.92
N GLY A 353 -15.24 7.82 21.12
CA GLY A 353 -15.14 7.90 19.67
C GLY A 353 -14.55 9.23 19.17
N ILE A 354 -14.96 10.35 19.80
CA ILE A 354 -14.40 11.68 19.51
C ILE A 354 -12.89 11.67 19.82
N ALA A 355 -12.49 11.20 21.00
CA ALA A 355 -11.10 11.14 21.40
C ALA A 355 -10.26 10.29 20.43
N CYS A 356 -10.74 9.09 20.04
CA CYS A 356 -10.09 8.25 19.04
C CYS A 356 -9.97 8.93 17.66
N SER A 357 -10.97 9.73 17.28
CA SER A 357 -10.93 10.44 16.01
C SER A 357 -9.95 11.62 15.97
N LEU A 358 -9.71 12.26 17.13
CA LEU A 358 -8.81 13.40 17.27
C LEU A 358 -7.36 12.99 17.56
N LEU A 359 -7.17 12.07 18.50
CA LEU A 359 -5.88 11.61 19.03
C LEU A 359 -5.66 10.09 18.82
N PRO A 360 -5.85 9.55 17.60
CA PRO A 360 -5.89 8.11 17.39
C PRO A 360 -4.57 7.43 17.79
N LYS A 361 -3.42 8.02 17.47
CA LYS A 361 -2.11 7.42 17.79
C LYS A 361 -1.90 7.19 19.28
N ILE A 362 -2.37 8.10 20.12
CA ILE A 362 -2.19 8.00 21.59
C ILE A 362 -3.11 6.92 22.13
N ILE A 363 -4.38 6.92 21.73
CA ILE A 363 -5.38 6.02 22.28
C ILE A 363 -5.15 4.59 21.80
N TYR A 364 -4.87 4.41 20.51
CA TYR A 364 -4.59 3.09 19.97
C TYR A 364 -3.25 2.52 20.45
N ALA A 365 -2.21 3.33 20.66
CA ALA A 365 -0.95 2.85 21.22
C ALA A 365 -1.11 2.21 22.62
N GLN A 366 -2.09 2.63 23.39
CA GLN A 366 -2.38 2.07 24.71
C GLN A 366 -3.16 0.74 24.68
N GLN A 367 -3.89 0.49 23.58
CA GLN A 367 -4.81 -0.66 23.47
C GLN A 367 -4.24 -1.84 22.67
N TRP A 368 -3.17 -1.64 21.88
CA TRP A 368 -2.79 -2.52 20.76
C TRP A 368 -1.48 -3.28 20.94
N HIS A 369 -0.95 -3.32 22.15
CA HIS A 369 0.32 -4.04 22.39
C HIS A 369 0.25 -5.55 22.15
N SER A 370 -0.96 -6.14 22.04
CA SER A 370 -1.16 -7.58 21.91
C SER A 370 -1.27 -8.08 20.46
N VAL A 371 -1.73 -7.23 19.51
CA VAL A 371 -1.96 -7.67 18.12
C VAL A 371 -0.69 -7.56 17.28
N GLN A 372 -0.27 -8.67 16.70
CA GLN A 372 0.93 -8.77 15.88
C GLN A 372 0.58 -8.86 14.38
N PRO A 373 1.51 -8.48 13.48
CA PRO A 373 1.28 -8.57 12.02
C PRO A 373 0.95 -9.97 11.50
N ASP A 374 1.46 -10.99 12.15
CA ASP A 374 1.23 -12.40 11.81
C ASP A 374 -0.03 -12.99 12.46
N ASP A 375 -0.72 -12.23 13.34
CA ASP A 375 -2.00 -12.65 13.94
C ASP A 375 -3.12 -12.68 12.88
N PRO A 376 -4.14 -13.52 13.07
CA PRO A 376 -5.33 -13.57 12.25
C PRO A 376 -6.01 -12.19 12.15
N ALA A 377 -6.25 -11.72 10.93
CA ALA A 377 -6.93 -10.45 10.67
C ALA A 377 -8.34 -10.63 10.13
N VAL A 378 -8.61 -11.70 9.41
CA VAL A 378 -9.94 -12.01 8.86
C VAL A 378 -10.03 -13.49 8.51
N VAL A 379 -11.25 -14.03 8.65
CA VAL A 379 -11.62 -15.33 8.10
C VAL A 379 -12.55 -15.12 6.91
N LEU A 380 -12.19 -15.70 5.76
CA LEU A 380 -13.00 -15.75 4.54
C LEU A 380 -13.38 -17.18 4.23
N PHE A 381 -14.58 -17.38 3.70
CA PHE A 381 -15.06 -18.73 3.37
C PHE A 381 -15.06 -18.93 1.86
N THR A 382 -14.50 -20.07 1.43
CA THR A 382 -14.52 -20.50 0.03
C THR A 382 -15.42 -21.71 -0.12
N SER A 383 -16.09 -21.86 -1.27
CA SER A 383 -16.79 -23.10 -1.62
C SER A 383 -15.78 -24.22 -1.74
N GLY A 384 -15.74 -25.12 -0.76
CA GLY A 384 -14.91 -26.32 -0.85
C GLY A 384 -15.34 -27.20 -2.04
N SER A 385 -14.40 -27.96 -2.60
CA SER A 385 -14.66 -28.93 -3.70
C SER A 385 -15.71 -29.99 -3.34
N GLU A 386 -15.96 -30.22 -2.07
CA GLU A 386 -16.93 -31.20 -1.52
C GLU A 386 -18.19 -30.55 -0.97
N GLY A 387 -18.45 -29.28 -1.29
CA GLY A 387 -19.63 -28.53 -0.82
C GLY A 387 -19.57 -28.00 0.62
N VAL A 388 -18.53 -28.35 1.38
CA VAL A 388 -18.32 -27.84 2.75
C VAL A 388 -17.44 -26.56 2.65
N PRO A 389 -17.88 -25.42 3.22
CA PRO A 389 -17.07 -24.20 3.22
C PRO A 389 -15.74 -24.41 3.95
N LYS A 390 -14.65 -23.98 3.33
CA LYS A 390 -13.33 -23.94 3.97
C LYS A 390 -13.09 -22.51 4.48
N GLY A 391 -12.74 -22.38 5.76
CA GLY A 391 -12.34 -21.12 6.37
C GLY A 391 -10.88 -20.80 6.06
N VAL A 392 -10.64 -19.72 5.31
CA VAL A 392 -9.29 -19.21 5.00
C VAL A 392 -8.97 -18.10 5.98
N VAL A 393 -8.01 -18.34 6.86
CA VAL A 393 -7.51 -17.34 7.81
C VAL A 393 -6.40 -16.53 7.15
N LEU A 394 -6.59 -15.22 7.06
CA LEU A 394 -5.57 -14.29 6.56
C LEU A 394 -5.05 -13.43 7.70
N SER A 395 -3.73 -13.32 7.83
CA SER A 395 -3.09 -12.42 8.79
C SER A 395 -3.10 -10.97 8.27
N HIS A 396 -2.84 -10.00 9.17
CA HIS A 396 -2.62 -8.61 8.78
C HIS A 396 -1.52 -8.50 7.71
N LYS A 397 -0.43 -9.21 7.91
CA LYS A 397 0.70 -9.27 6.98
C LYS A 397 0.32 -9.83 5.61
N ASN A 398 -0.53 -10.86 5.52
CA ASN A 398 -0.99 -11.40 4.25
C ASN A 398 -1.74 -10.32 3.44
N ILE A 399 -2.67 -9.62 4.08
CA ILE A 399 -3.46 -8.56 3.44
C ILE A 399 -2.58 -7.39 3.01
N LEU A 400 -1.70 -6.91 3.89
CA LEU A 400 -0.82 -5.78 3.59
C LEU A 400 0.24 -6.13 2.53
N SER A 401 0.76 -7.37 2.53
CA SER A 401 1.66 -7.85 1.49
C SER A 401 0.99 -7.88 0.11
N ASN A 402 -0.26 -8.35 0.04
CA ASN A 402 -1.03 -8.31 -1.21
C ASN A 402 -1.28 -6.88 -1.69
N MET A 403 -1.58 -5.96 -0.77
CA MET A 403 -1.72 -4.54 -1.08
C MET A 403 -0.44 -3.93 -1.66
N ILE A 404 0.73 -4.23 -1.09
CA ILE A 404 2.02 -3.77 -1.58
C ILE A 404 2.27 -4.33 -2.99
N GLN A 405 2.01 -5.63 -3.21
CA GLN A 405 2.16 -6.28 -4.51
C GLN A 405 1.28 -5.62 -5.58
N LEU A 406 0.04 -5.30 -5.25
CA LEU A 406 -0.85 -4.55 -6.16
C LEU A 406 -0.30 -3.17 -6.50
N GLY A 407 0.21 -2.43 -5.53
CA GLY A 407 0.83 -1.11 -5.73
C GLY A 407 2.09 -1.13 -6.60
N THR A 408 2.73 -2.30 -6.81
CA THR A 408 3.84 -2.44 -7.78
C THR A 408 3.38 -2.69 -9.21
N LYS A 409 2.09 -2.93 -9.43
CA LYS A 409 1.51 -3.26 -10.74
C LYS A 409 0.52 -2.24 -11.24
N ILE A 410 -0.19 -1.60 -10.33
CA ILE A 410 -1.27 -0.66 -10.63
C ILE A 410 -0.91 0.69 -10.03
N ASP A 411 -0.85 1.71 -10.88
CA ASP A 411 -0.70 3.09 -10.44
C ASP A 411 -2.04 3.60 -9.92
N PHE A 412 -2.16 3.77 -8.62
CA PHE A 412 -3.33 4.38 -7.99
C PHE A 412 -2.91 5.50 -7.02
N ASN A 413 -3.81 6.43 -6.80
CA ASN A 413 -3.61 7.56 -5.90
C ASN A 413 -4.91 7.96 -5.19
N LYS A 414 -4.82 8.85 -4.20
CA LYS A 414 -5.98 9.24 -3.36
C LYS A 414 -7.15 9.91 -4.11
N ASN A 415 -6.97 10.34 -5.38
CA ASN A 415 -8.03 10.94 -6.18
C ASN A 415 -8.82 9.89 -6.96
N ASP A 416 -8.35 8.63 -6.99
CA ASP A 416 -9.05 7.55 -7.64
C ASP A 416 -10.29 7.14 -6.85
N VAL A 417 -11.32 6.73 -7.58
CA VAL A 417 -12.58 6.25 -7.02
C VAL A 417 -12.81 4.83 -7.51
N ILE A 418 -12.86 3.89 -6.58
CA ILE A 418 -13.12 2.49 -6.87
C ILE A 418 -14.60 2.18 -6.66
N LEU A 419 -15.25 1.59 -7.66
CA LEU A 419 -16.56 1.00 -7.50
C LEU A 419 -16.40 -0.47 -7.08
N ASN A 420 -16.77 -0.78 -5.84
CA ASN A 420 -16.79 -2.16 -5.37
C ASN A 420 -18.20 -2.75 -5.47
N ALA A 421 -18.47 -3.42 -6.58
CA ALA A 421 -19.71 -4.18 -6.80
C ALA A 421 -19.63 -5.64 -6.29
N LEU A 422 -18.44 -6.10 -5.90
CA LEU A 422 -18.22 -7.46 -5.41
C LEU A 422 -18.57 -7.58 -3.93
N PRO A 423 -19.10 -8.72 -3.48
CA PRO A 423 -19.42 -8.93 -2.08
C PRO A 423 -18.19 -8.81 -1.18
N LEU A 424 -18.38 -8.18 0.00
CA LEU A 424 -17.33 -8.02 1.01
C LEU A 424 -16.91 -9.35 1.67
N PHE A 425 -17.71 -10.40 1.54
CA PHE A 425 -17.32 -11.74 2.00
C PHE A 425 -16.42 -12.49 0.99
N HIS A 426 -16.14 -11.92 -0.18
CA HIS A 426 -15.12 -12.41 -1.10
C HIS A 426 -13.79 -11.66 -0.93
N SER A 427 -12.69 -12.37 -1.07
CA SER A 427 -11.34 -11.82 -0.87
C SER A 427 -11.08 -10.59 -1.76
N PHE A 428 -11.50 -10.61 -3.03
CA PHE A 428 -11.31 -9.48 -3.94
C PHE A 428 -12.14 -8.26 -3.49
N GLY A 429 -13.41 -8.44 -3.12
CA GLY A 429 -14.29 -7.36 -2.65
C GLY A 429 -13.77 -6.72 -1.36
N LEU A 430 -13.35 -7.53 -0.39
CA LEU A 430 -12.80 -7.03 0.87
C LEU A 430 -11.38 -6.49 0.69
N SER A 431 -10.42 -7.35 0.32
CA SER A 431 -8.99 -7.01 0.37
C SER A 431 -8.61 -6.03 -0.73
N THR A 432 -8.92 -6.35 -2.00
CA THR A 432 -8.45 -5.59 -3.15
C THR A 432 -9.29 -4.32 -3.37
N ALA A 433 -10.60 -4.44 -3.44
CA ALA A 433 -11.43 -3.29 -3.77
C ALA A 433 -11.64 -2.36 -2.56
N THR A 434 -11.82 -2.89 -1.33
CA THR A 434 -12.15 -2.06 -0.16
C THR A 434 -10.93 -1.70 0.65
N LEU A 435 -10.17 -2.67 1.18
CA LEU A 435 -9.05 -2.37 2.08
C LEU A 435 -7.91 -1.66 1.35
N VAL A 436 -7.53 -2.11 0.12
CA VAL A 436 -6.53 -1.38 -0.67
C VAL A 436 -6.93 0.08 -0.87
N SER A 437 -8.20 0.35 -1.19
CA SER A 437 -8.68 1.72 -1.39
C SER A 437 -8.60 2.54 -0.11
N VAL A 438 -9.22 2.07 0.97
CA VAL A 438 -9.27 2.79 2.24
C VAL A 438 -7.87 3.00 2.83
N LEU A 439 -7.00 2.01 2.74
CA LEU A 439 -5.65 2.07 3.32
C LEU A 439 -4.63 2.84 2.46
N ASN A 440 -5.01 3.28 1.25
CA ASN A 440 -4.20 4.15 0.38
C ASN A 440 -4.87 5.49 0.05
N GLY A 441 -5.91 5.88 0.80
CA GLY A 441 -6.54 7.21 0.65
C GLY A 441 -7.51 7.33 -0.50
N MET A 442 -7.75 6.27 -1.27
CA MET A 442 -8.73 6.25 -2.35
C MET A 442 -10.15 6.17 -1.80
N LYS A 443 -11.09 6.74 -2.53
CA LYS A 443 -12.51 6.58 -2.22
C LYS A 443 -13.02 5.26 -2.80
N VAL A 444 -13.68 4.44 -1.98
CA VAL A 444 -14.42 3.29 -2.45
C VAL A 444 -15.93 3.52 -2.30
N ASN A 445 -16.68 3.27 -3.38
CA ASN A 445 -18.12 3.20 -3.38
C ASN A 445 -18.53 1.74 -3.22
N VAL A 446 -19.11 1.39 -2.09
CA VAL A 446 -19.51 0.02 -1.74
C VAL A 446 -20.98 -0.19 -2.07
N GLY A 447 -21.31 -1.24 -2.82
CA GLY A 447 -22.69 -1.57 -3.18
C GLY A 447 -22.92 -1.76 -4.67
N LYS A 448 -24.08 -2.32 -5.03
CA LYS A 448 -24.49 -2.47 -6.44
C LYS A 448 -24.79 -1.08 -7.04
N THR A 449 -24.25 -0.78 -8.20
CA THR A 449 -24.78 0.28 -9.06
C THR A 449 -26.18 -0.12 -9.47
N SER A 450 -27.18 0.70 -9.14
CA SER A 450 -28.48 0.55 -9.77
C SER A 450 -28.30 0.81 -11.26
N GLU A 451 -28.66 -0.13 -12.13
CA GLU A 451 -28.55 -0.05 -13.60
C GLU A 451 -29.24 1.18 -14.22
N LYS A 452 -29.97 1.97 -13.44
CA LYS A 452 -30.76 3.13 -13.90
C LYS A 452 -29.97 4.42 -14.18
N ARG A 453 -28.65 4.48 -14.09
CA ARG A 453 -27.90 5.74 -14.30
C ARG A 453 -26.75 5.74 -15.32
N ILE A 454 -26.54 4.66 -16.07
CA ILE A 454 -25.61 4.69 -17.21
C ILE A 454 -26.26 5.25 -18.48
N GLY A 455 -27.56 5.54 -18.45
CA GLY A 455 -28.33 5.95 -19.64
C GLY A 455 -28.82 7.41 -19.67
N LYS A 456 -28.24 8.34 -18.89
CA LYS A 456 -28.57 9.78 -18.99
C LYS A 456 -27.34 10.67 -18.84
N SER A 457 -26.46 10.65 -19.81
CA SER A 457 -25.64 11.80 -20.19
C SER A 457 -25.57 11.79 -21.72
N ASP A 458 -25.96 12.91 -22.31
CA ASP A 458 -25.77 13.33 -23.67
C ASP A 458 -26.76 12.79 -24.75
N SER A 459 -28.01 13.24 -24.59
CA SER A 459 -28.79 13.66 -25.76
C SER A 459 -29.41 15.01 -25.42
N GLY A 460 -28.74 16.10 -25.84
CA GLY A 460 -29.24 17.47 -25.63
C GLY A 460 -28.25 18.53 -26.02
N ALA A 461 -28.34 18.94 -27.30
CA ALA A 461 -27.74 20.10 -27.96
C ALA A 461 -26.31 19.97 -28.46
#